data_68b9fd23b3bfb2cbfcdead5e34de651f
#
_entry.id   68b9fd23b3bfb2cbfcdead5e34de651f
#
_cell.length_a   1.000
_cell.length_b   1.000
_cell.length_c   1.000
_cell.angle_alpha   90.00
_cell.angle_beta   90.00
_cell.angle_gamma   90.00
#
_symmetry.space_group_name_H-M   'P 1'
#
loop_
_entity.id
_entity.type
_entity.pdbx_description
1 polymer ?
#
loop_
_entity_poly.entity_id
_entity_poly.type
_entity_poly.pdbx_seq_one_letter_code
_entity_poly.pdbx_strand_id
1 'polypeptide(L)'
;EAGGGCVPKPGELAGLLADEAFAARLKLGYRRPYLEALATRALAWHPARLDREDVSLEESMTELEECPGVGPKVASCICLFGLGYLEAVPRDTWIKRAERETGMSWDERYGGIQQQYVFAWYREGAGRHERGV
;
A
#
# COMPACT_ATOMS: atom_id res chain seq x y z
N GLU A 1 -13.60 21.35 12.60
CA GLU A 1 -12.53 21.25 11.58
C GLU A 1 -11.50 20.24 12.08
N ALA A 2 -11.69 18.98 11.69
CA ALA A 2 -10.81 17.91 12.10
C ALA A 2 -9.46 18.03 11.36
N GLY A 3 -8.42 18.29 12.13
CA GLY A 3 -7.05 17.89 11.80
C GLY A 3 -6.34 18.55 10.65
N GLY A 4 -6.57 19.83 10.32
CA GLY A 4 -5.63 20.65 9.51
C GLY A 4 -4.79 19.95 8.41
N GLY A 5 -5.35 18.96 7.72
CA GLY A 5 -4.65 18.18 6.67
C GLY A 5 -3.75 17.04 7.17
N CYS A 6 -3.77 16.73 8.47
CA CYS A 6 -3.02 15.59 9.03
C CYS A 6 -3.85 14.30 9.01
N VAL A 7 -3.16 13.16 8.91
CA VAL A 7 -3.79 11.85 9.09
C VAL A 7 -4.25 11.72 10.55
N PRO A 8 -5.53 11.38 10.81
CA PRO A 8 -6.03 11.24 12.18
C PRO A 8 -5.34 10.07 12.89
N LYS A 9 -5.19 10.19 14.20
CA LYS A 9 -4.73 9.06 15.03
C LYS A 9 -5.77 7.93 15.03
N PRO A 10 -5.38 6.67 15.30
CA PRO A 10 -6.31 5.53 15.26
C PRO A 10 -7.60 5.73 16.06
N GLY A 11 -7.52 6.25 17.29
CA GLY A 11 -8.70 6.51 18.11
C GLY A 11 -9.60 7.63 17.56
N GLU A 12 -9.01 8.66 16.97
CA GLU A 12 -9.74 9.74 16.30
C GLU A 12 -10.42 9.21 15.03
N LEU A 13 -9.71 8.38 14.25
CA LEU A 13 -10.26 7.75 13.06
C LEU A 13 -11.44 6.85 13.38
N ALA A 14 -11.38 6.04 14.44
CA ALA A 14 -12.47 5.20 14.89
C ALA A 14 -13.71 6.03 15.26
N GLY A 15 -13.52 7.14 16.00
CA GLY A 15 -14.59 8.06 16.34
C GLY A 15 -15.23 8.75 15.13
N LEU A 16 -14.41 9.20 14.17
CA LEU A 16 -14.87 9.82 12.93
C LEU A 16 -15.66 8.86 12.04
N LEU A 17 -15.24 7.59 11.97
CA LEU A 17 -15.94 6.57 11.18
C LEU A 17 -17.24 6.10 11.83
N ALA A 18 -17.38 6.22 13.16
CA ALA A 18 -18.61 5.94 13.88
C ALA A 18 -19.73 7.00 13.62
N ASP A 19 -19.35 8.21 13.19
CA ASP A 19 -20.30 9.22 12.73
C ASP A 19 -20.74 8.91 11.29
N GLU A 20 -21.97 8.42 11.13
CA GLU A 20 -22.52 8.03 9.83
C GLU A 20 -22.57 9.20 8.83
N ALA A 21 -22.90 10.41 9.27
CA ALA A 21 -22.96 11.58 8.40
C ALA A 21 -21.56 11.97 7.90
N PHE A 22 -20.57 11.88 8.76
CA PHE A 22 -19.17 12.13 8.39
C PHE A 22 -18.64 11.03 7.46
N ALA A 23 -18.83 9.76 7.82
CA ALA A 23 -18.38 8.61 7.02
C ALA A 23 -18.99 8.61 5.59
N ALA A 24 -20.26 8.98 5.46
CA ALA A 24 -20.93 9.11 4.17
C ALA A 24 -20.29 10.20 3.28
N ARG A 25 -19.85 11.31 3.87
CA ARG A 25 -19.16 12.40 3.14
C ARG A 25 -17.79 11.98 2.58
N LEU A 26 -17.11 11.04 3.23
CA LEU A 26 -15.80 10.54 2.78
C LEU A 26 -15.88 9.67 1.53
N LYS A 27 -17.08 9.18 1.17
CA LYS A 27 -17.32 8.33 -0.01
C LYS A 27 -16.37 7.13 -0.10
N LEU A 28 -16.10 6.49 1.02
CA LEU A 28 -15.15 5.38 1.13
C LEU A 28 -15.60 4.11 0.39
N GLY A 29 -16.91 3.94 0.19
CA GLY A 29 -17.48 2.76 -0.44
C GLY A 29 -17.06 1.48 0.29
N TYR A 30 -16.61 0.47 -0.46
CA TYR A 30 -16.16 -0.83 0.08
C TYR A 30 -14.94 -0.75 0.99
N ARG A 31 -14.24 0.38 1.03
CA ARG A 31 -13.05 0.59 1.88
C ARG A 31 -13.40 0.90 3.33
N ARG A 32 -14.64 1.34 3.60
CA ARG A 32 -15.07 1.72 4.94
C ARG A 32 -14.84 0.62 5.98
N PRO A 33 -15.34 -0.62 5.80
CA PRO A 33 -15.14 -1.67 6.80
C PRO A 33 -13.66 -2.02 7.04
N TYR A 34 -12.82 -1.88 6.02
CA TYR A 34 -11.38 -2.09 6.18
C TYR A 34 -10.73 -1.00 7.04
N LEU A 35 -11.13 0.26 6.88
CA LEU A 35 -10.63 1.35 7.70
C LEU A 35 -11.13 1.27 9.15
N GLU A 36 -12.36 0.85 9.37
CA GLU A 36 -12.91 0.60 10.71
C GLU A 36 -12.15 -0.53 11.42
N ALA A 37 -11.90 -1.63 10.73
CA ALA A 37 -11.12 -2.75 11.26
C ALA A 37 -9.67 -2.34 11.53
N LEU A 38 -9.04 -1.58 10.64
CA LEU A 38 -7.68 -1.07 10.81
C LEU A 38 -7.59 -0.10 11.99
N ALA A 39 -8.54 0.82 12.14
CA ALA A 39 -8.57 1.76 13.27
C ALA A 39 -8.68 1.02 14.61
N THR A 40 -9.51 -0.03 14.68
CA THR A 40 -9.66 -0.88 15.87
C THR A 40 -8.37 -1.66 16.16
N ARG A 41 -7.76 -2.29 15.14
CA ARG A 41 -6.51 -3.03 15.28
C ARG A 41 -5.36 -2.12 15.71
N ALA A 42 -5.26 -0.92 15.14
CA ALA A 42 -4.20 0.03 15.44
C ALA A 42 -4.23 0.61 16.86
N LEU A 43 -5.31 0.43 17.61
CA LEU A 43 -5.35 0.75 19.05
C LEU A 43 -4.53 -0.23 19.89
N ALA A 44 -4.43 -1.49 19.45
CA ALA A 44 -3.70 -2.54 20.15
C ALA A 44 -2.38 -2.91 19.46
N TRP A 45 -2.19 -2.53 18.21
CA TRP A 45 -1.05 -2.84 17.38
C TRP A 45 -0.10 -1.65 17.27
N HIS A 46 1.17 -1.89 17.56
CA HIS A 46 2.21 -0.88 17.41
C HIS A 46 3.03 -1.15 16.14
N PRO A 47 2.79 -0.39 15.05
CA PRO A 47 3.55 -0.56 13.80
C PRO A 47 5.06 -0.36 13.97
N ALA A 48 5.50 0.30 15.02
CA ALA A 48 6.91 0.39 15.39
C ALA A 48 7.60 -0.96 15.61
N ARG A 49 6.83 -2.08 15.76
CA ARG A 49 7.41 -3.43 15.73
C ARG A 49 8.02 -3.79 14.38
N LEU A 50 7.48 -3.24 13.30
CA LEU A 50 7.94 -3.49 11.94
C LEU A 50 9.10 -2.59 11.52
N ASP A 51 9.33 -1.50 12.26
CA ASP A 51 10.44 -0.56 12.04
C ASP A 51 11.68 -0.97 12.87
N ARG A 52 11.98 -2.26 12.88
CA ARG A 52 13.12 -2.83 13.61
C ARG A 52 14.11 -3.44 12.60
N GLU A 53 15.37 -3.17 12.80
CA GLU A 53 16.47 -3.67 11.95
C GLU A 53 16.54 -5.22 11.87
N ASP A 54 15.94 -5.91 12.86
CA ASP A 54 15.92 -7.37 12.98
C ASP A 54 14.67 -8.03 12.36
N VAL A 55 13.74 -7.26 11.78
CA VAL A 55 12.54 -7.80 11.14
C VAL A 55 12.76 -7.91 9.63
N SER A 56 12.50 -9.08 9.07
CA SER A 56 12.64 -9.32 7.63
C SER A 56 11.45 -8.77 6.82
N LEU A 57 11.66 -8.59 5.51
CA LEU A 57 10.57 -8.25 4.58
C LEU A 57 9.43 -9.28 4.65
N GLU A 58 9.75 -10.57 4.70
CA GLU A 58 8.77 -11.65 4.74
C GLU A 58 7.90 -11.60 6.00
N GLU A 59 8.51 -11.39 7.16
CA GLU A 59 7.79 -11.21 8.43
C GLU A 59 6.91 -9.97 8.40
N SER A 60 7.42 -8.84 7.89
CA SER A 60 6.65 -7.60 7.74
C SER A 60 5.45 -7.77 6.80
N MET A 61 5.65 -8.45 5.66
CA MET A 61 4.58 -8.76 4.71
C MET A 61 3.50 -9.62 5.37
N THR A 62 3.89 -10.68 6.07
CA THR A 62 2.97 -11.60 6.74
C THR A 62 2.12 -10.86 7.79
N GLU A 63 2.74 -10.06 8.64
CA GLU A 63 2.04 -9.29 9.68
C GLU A 63 1.08 -8.24 9.09
N LEU A 64 1.47 -7.59 8.00
CA LEU A 64 0.63 -6.62 7.31
C LEU A 64 -0.57 -7.28 6.62
N GLU A 65 -0.40 -8.45 6.03
CA GLU A 65 -1.48 -9.18 5.33
C GLU A 65 -2.54 -9.73 6.29
N GLU A 66 -2.25 -9.84 7.59
CA GLU A 66 -3.27 -10.09 8.61
C GLU A 66 -4.27 -8.93 8.78
N CYS A 67 -3.94 -7.73 8.31
CA CYS A 67 -4.85 -6.59 8.39
C CYS A 67 -5.95 -6.71 7.34
N PRO A 68 -7.24 -6.60 7.72
CA PRO A 68 -8.34 -6.63 6.78
C PRO A 68 -8.19 -5.61 5.66
N GLY A 69 -8.27 -6.06 4.41
CA GLY A 69 -8.12 -5.20 3.23
C GLY A 69 -6.68 -4.94 2.79
N VAL A 70 -5.70 -5.49 3.50
CA VAL A 70 -4.29 -5.46 3.10
C VAL A 70 -3.95 -6.79 2.42
N GLY A 71 -3.80 -6.77 1.11
CA GLY A 71 -3.29 -7.91 0.34
C GLY A 71 -1.82 -7.70 -0.03
N PRO A 72 -1.18 -8.67 -0.72
CA PRO A 72 0.26 -8.66 -1.01
C PRO A 72 0.74 -7.37 -1.69
N LYS A 73 -0.05 -6.79 -2.61
CA LYS A 73 0.31 -5.53 -3.27
C LYS A 73 0.36 -4.35 -2.29
N VAL A 74 -0.62 -4.24 -1.39
CA VAL A 74 -0.69 -3.15 -0.41
C VAL A 74 0.40 -3.33 0.63
N ALA A 75 0.60 -4.55 1.12
CA ALA A 75 1.69 -4.88 2.06
C ALA A 75 3.06 -4.52 1.46
N SER A 76 3.34 -4.90 0.19
CA SER A 76 4.57 -4.50 -0.50
C SER A 76 4.72 -2.98 -0.62
N CYS A 77 3.63 -2.24 -0.86
CA CYS A 77 3.69 -0.76 -0.88
C CYS A 77 4.07 -0.21 0.49
N ILE A 78 3.50 -0.74 1.57
CA ILE A 78 3.82 -0.31 2.93
C ILE A 78 5.29 -0.62 3.24
N CYS A 79 5.75 -1.83 2.91
CA CYS A 79 7.14 -2.24 3.09
C CYS A 79 8.11 -1.32 2.34
N LEU A 80 7.85 -1.06 1.06
CA LEU A 80 8.73 -0.22 0.23
C LEU A 80 8.74 1.24 0.69
N PHE A 81 7.55 1.86 0.84
CA PHE A 81 7.46 3.30 1.05
C PHE A 81 7.42 3.71 2.52
N GLY A 82 6.94 2.83 3.39
CA GLY A 82 6.79 3.10 4.82
C GLY A 82 7.92 2.56 5.67
N LEU A 83 8.42 1.37 5.35
CA LEU A 83 9.42 0.66 6.15
C LEU A 83 10.81 0.64 5.50
N GLY A 84 10.93 1.07 4.22
CA GLY A 84 12.23 1.22 3.57
C GLY A 84 12.82 -0.09 3.02
N TYR A 85 12.04 -1.15 2.86
CA TYR A 85 12.48 -2.38 2.20
C TYR A 85 12.57 -2.16 0.67
N LEU A 86 13.75 -1.79 0.19
CA LEU A 86 13.96 -1.40 -1.21
C LEU A 86 13.80 -2.56 -2.19
N GLU A 87 13.88 -3.79 -1.71
CA GLU A 87 13.63 -5.03 -2.44
C GLU A 87 12.14 -5.37 -2.60
N ALA A 88 11.25 -4.76 -1.81
CA ALA A 88 9.81 -5.02 -1.87
C ALA A 88 9.22 -4.54 -3.21
N VAL A 89 8.64 -5.46 -3.98
CA VAL A 89 8.09 -5.18 -5.33
C VAL A 89 6.56 -5.20 -5.30
N PRO A 90 5.90 -4.04 -5.28
CA PRO A 90 4.44 -3.95 -5.40
C PRO A 90 3.97 -4.37 -6.79
N ARG A 91 3.44 -5.61 -6.92
CA ARG A 91 2.97 -6.16 -8.19
C ARG A 91 1.51 -5.80 -8.46
N ASP A 92 1.30 -4.67 -9.13
CA ASP A 92 0.00 -4.29 -9.68
C ASP A 92 -0.23 -4.87 -11.08
N THR A 93 -1.31 -4.47 -11.73
CA THR A 93 -1.67 -4.97 -13.07
C THR A 93 -0.64 -4.56 -14.13
N TRP A 94 -0.04 -3.38 -14.02
CA TRP A 94 0.98 -2.90 -14.96
C TRP A 94 2.28 -3.68 -14.80
N ILE A 95 2.70 -3.89 -13.57
CA ILE A 95 3.92 -4.65 -13.27
C ILE A 95 3.78 -6.12 -13.68
N LYS A 96 2.63 -6.75 -13.38
CA LYS A 96 2.34 -8.12 -13.85
C LYS A 96 2.29 -8.22 -15.37
N ARG A 97 1.87 -7.15 -16.06
CA ARG A 97 1.92 -7.06 -17.51
C ARG A 97 3.36 -6.96 -18.00
N ALA A 98 4.18 -6.08 -17.41
CA ALA A 98 5.59 -5.93 -17.74
C ALA A 98 6.35 -7.24 -17.58
N GLU A 99 6.20 -7.93 -16.45
CA GLU A 99 6.81 -9.24 -16.18
C GLU A 99 6.46 -10.27 -17.27
N ARG A 100 5.19 -10.32 -17.70
CA ARG A 100 4.75 -11.26 -18.75
C ARG A 100 5.29 -10.92 -20.14
N GLU A 101 5.34 -9.63 -20.48
CA GLU A 101 5.75 -9.18 -21.82
C GLU A 101 7.27 -9.25 -22.02
N THR A 102 8.04 -9.00 -20.96
CA THR A 102 9.51 -8.88 -21.06
C THR A 102 10.27 -10.05 -20.46
N GLY A 103 9.64 -10.86 -19.60
CA GLY A 103 10.32 -11.90 -18.84
C GLY A 103 11.34 -11.35 -17.81
N MET A 104 11.23 -10.06 -17.47
CA MET A 104 12.16 -9.40 -16.55
C MET A 104 12.13 -10.01 -15.15
N SER A 105 13.28 -10.00 -14.49
CA SER A 105 13.44 -10.26 -13.07
C SER A 105 13.79 -8.98 -12.33
N TRP A 106 13.55 -8.97 -11.04
CA TRP A 106 13.83 -7.84 -10.17
C TRP A 106 15.18 -8.02 -9.48
N ASP A 107 15.87 -6.92 -9.28
CA ASP A 107 17.07 -6.89 -8.46
C ASP A 107 16.76 -7.29 -7.01
N GLU A 108 17.59 -8.14 -6.42
CA GLU A 108 17.36 -8.68 -5.08
C GLU A 108 17.39 -7.61 -3.98
N ARG A 109 18.10 -6.51 -4.20
CA ARG A 109 18.28 -5.42 -3.23
C ARG A 109 17.44 -4.19 -3.55
N TYR A 110 17.22 -3.90 -4.84
CA TYR A 110 16.59 -2.66 -5.29
C TYR A 110 15.37 -2.89 -6.19
N GLY A 111 14.81 -4.09 -6.16
CA GLY A 111 13.66 -4.46 -7.00
C GLY A 111 12.47 -3.52 -6.88
N GLY A 112 12.18 -3.02 -5.69
CA GLY A 112 11.12 -2.05 -5.46
C GLY A 112 11.39 -0.70 -6.11
N ILE A 113 12.63 -0.23 -6.10
CA ILE A 113 13.03 0.99 -6.80
C ILE A 113 12.95 0.80 -8.31
N GLN A 114 13.48 -0.33 -8.82
CA GLN A 114 13.40 -0.71 -10.22
C GLN A 114 11.96 -0.73 -10.72
N GLN A 115 11.07 -1.31 -9.91
CA GLN A 115 9.62 -1.38 -10.17
C GLN A 115 9.01 0.01 -10.38
N GLN A 116 9.42 1.04 -9.66
CA GLN A 116 8.88 2.39 -9.83
C GLN A 116 9.16 2.97 -11.21
N TYR A 117 10.38 2.74 -11.76
CA TYR A 117 10.71 3.17 -13.11
C TYR A 117 9.93 2.40 -14.17
N VAL A 118 9.80 1.09 -14.01
CA VAL A 118 9.01 0.24 -14.92
C VAL A 118 7.54 0.64 -14.88
N PHE A 119 6.98 0.87 -13.69
CA PHE A 119 5.60 1.33 -13.53
C PHE A 119 5.35 2.67 -14.25
N ALA A 120 6.23 3.65 -14.03
CA ALA A 120 6.13 4.94 -14.67
C ALA A 120 6.18 4.81 -16.20
N TRP A 121 7.11 4.02 -16.73
CA TRP A 121 7.26 3.79 -18.16
C TRP A 121 6.03 3.12 -18.78
N TYR A 122 5.51 2.06 -18.15
CA TYR A 122 4.32 1.35 -18.65
C TYR A 122 3.07 2.21 -18.56
N ARG A 123 2.91 2.98 -17.51
CA ARG A 123 1.76 3.87 -17.32
C ARG A 123 1.78 5.06 -18.30
N GLU A 124 2.94 5.64 -18.57
CA GLU A 124 3.09 6.84 -19.38
C GLU A 124 3.43 6.54 -20.84
N GLY A 125 4.20 5.48 -21.10
CA GLY A 125 4.73 5.14 -22.42
C GLY A 125 3.87 4.17 -23.21
N ALA A 126 3.40 3.09 -22.63
CA ALA A 126 2.61 2.08 -23.34
C ALA A 126 1.26 2.61 -23.85
N GLY A 127 0.69 3.63 -23.19
CA GLY A 127 -0.55 4.28 -23.63
C GLY A 127 -0.39 5.21 -24.83
N ARG A 128 0.82 5.56 -25.25
CA ARG A 128 1.08 6.43 -26.41
C ARG A 128 1.36 5.66 -27.69
N HIS A 129 1.90 4.44 -27.59
CA HIS A 129 2.17 3.63 -28.77
C HIS A 129 0.93 2.96 -29.40
N GLU A 130 -0.16 2.81 -28.64
CA GLU A 130 -1.42 2.27 -29.17
C GLU A 130 -2.33 3.32 -29.84
N ARG A 131 -1.95 4.61 -29.84
CA ARG A 131 -2.73 5.70 -30.49
C ARG A 131 -2.03 6.35 -31.69
N GLY A 132 -1.05 5.67 -32.23
CA GLY A 132 -0.26 6.17 -33.35
C GLY A 132 -0.13 5.14 -34.47
N VAL A 133 -1.26 4.69 -35.03
CA VAL A 133 -1.39 4.20 -36.42
C VAL A 133 -2.79 4.57 -36.87
#